data_e300b6cda2fc1f9365715481dff9ca79
#
_entry.id   e300b6cda2fc1f9365715481dff9ca79
#
_cell.length_a   1.000
_cell.length_b   1.000
_cell.length_c   1.000
_cell.angle_alpha   90.00
_cell.angle_beta   90.00
_cell.angle_gamma   90.00
#
_symmetry.space_group_name_H-M   'P 1'
#
loop_
_entity.id
_entity.type
_entity.pdbx_description
1 polymer ?
#
loop_
_entity_poly.entity_id
_entity_poly.type
_entity_poly.pdbx_seq_one_letter_code
_entity_poly.pdbx_strand_id
1 'polypeptide(L)'
;SLGLVGSEMCIRDRCKGMVIDGHAPGLSGEDLKAYVEAGVMTDHECTSFEEAKEKCLAGMKILVREGSAARNVDNIVPGLVKEPEFIAHFMFCTDDKHLDTIENEGHISYNIKKSIQLGMNPISAVKMATYNAAKTYGLNDIGVLEEGKDADIVILDSLESVEVHSVYKQGRIVNTEFFTKEAKPVNESMLHTVVLKNISKDKIQVKAEGKIPVIGMIPGQIVTKFLQEEVPSKDGLFTPDSEYSKLCVFERHRGTGNAAAAPIKGYGITNGAIATSVAHDSHNIIAAGDNDEDIIKAVQTIEEIQGGYALVSEGKVLG
;
A
#
# COMPACT_ATOMS: atom_id res chain seq x y z
N SER A 1 -18.62 -6.98 12.80
CA SER A 1 -18.89 -5.57 13.08
C SER A 1 -17.58 -4.83 13.16
N LEU A 2 -17.25 -4.11 12.11
CA LEU A 2 -16.15 -3.14 12.11
C LEU A 2 -16.62 -1.95 12.97
N GLY A 3 -16.51 -2.07 14.29
CA GLY A 3 -16.70 -0.93 15.17
C GLY A 3 -15.61 0.06 14.90
N LEU A 4 -15.96 1.28 14.47
CA LEU A 4 -15.08 2.43 14.55
C LEU A 4 -14.54 2.50 15.96
N VAL A 5 -13.26 2.26 16.14
CA VAL A 5 -12.63 2.31 17.45
C VAL A 5 -12.61 3.76 17.93
N GLY A 6 -12.76 4.00 19.22
CA GLY A 6 -12.90 5.36 19.77
C GLY A 6 -11.82 6.39 19.36
N SER A 7 -10.66 5.92 18.87
CA SER A 7 -9.62 6.77 18.29
C SER A 7 -10.04 7.44 16.97
N GLU A 8 -10.81 6.76 16.11
CA GLU A 8 -11.28 7.29 14.82
C GLU A 8 -12.38 8.34 15.02
N MET A 9 -13.26 8.13 15.99
CA MET A 9 -14.24 9.16 16.38
C MET A 9 -13.56 10.43 16.91
N CYS A 10 -12.48 10.31 17.70
CA CYS A 10 -11.70 11.45 18.17
C CYS A 10 -10.98 12.18 17.03
N ILE A 11 -10.51 11.48 16.01
CA ILE A 11 -9.90 12.06 14.81
C ILE A 11 -10.95 12.85 14.03
N ARG A 12 -12.13 12.27 13.79
CA ARG A 12 -13.24 12.93 13.12
C ARG A 12 -13.66 14.25 13.79
N ASP A 13 -13.76 14.27 15.12
CA ASP A 13 -14.10 15.48 15.86
C ASP A 13 -13.03 16.59 15.77
N ARG A 14 -11.76 16.21 15.62
CA ARG A 14 -10.64 17.15 15.44
C ARG A 14 -10.54 17.68 14.01
N CYS A 15 -11.03 16.91 13.03
CA CYS A 15 -10.91 17.20 11.60
C CYS A 15 -12.21 17.78 11.02
N LYS A 16 -13.00 18.55 11.77
CA LYS A 16 -14.23 19.17 11.27
C LYS A 16 -13.95 19.96 9.99
N GLY A 17 -14.63 19.57 8.90
CA GLY A 17 -14.49 20.20 7.59
C GLY A 17 -13.35 19.64 6.72
N MET A 18 -12.60 18.65 7.19
CA MET A 18 -11.61 17.93 6.39
C MET A 18 -12.22 16.68 5.77
N VAL A 19 -11.65 16.23 4.66
CA VAL A 19 -11.97 14.93 4.05
C VAL A 19 -11.42 13.82 4.92
N ILE A 20 -12.24 12.83 5.22
CA ILE A 20 -11.82 11.61 5.90
C ILE A 20 -11.60 10.54 4.84
N ASP A 21 -10.35 10.18 4.63
CA ASP A 21 -9.98 9.11 3.70
C ASP A 21 -10.36 7.75 4.28
N GLY A 22 -10.78 6.85 3.37
CA GLY A 22 -11.19 5.50 3.68
C GLY A 22 -10.29 4.43 3.12
N HIS A 23 -10.47 3.24 3.69
CA HIS A 23 -9.83 2.00 3.31
C HIS A 23 -10.86 0.89 3.46
N ALA A 24 -11.52 0.50 2.36
CA ALA A 24 -12.73 -0.32 2.43
C ALA A 24 -12.80 -1.37 1.30
N PRO A 25 -11.78 -2.23 1.14
CA PRO A 25 -11.78 -3.24 0.06
C PRO A 25 -12.96 -4.19 0.20
N GLY A 26 -13.73 -4.36 -0.89
CA GLY A 26 -14.87 -5.28 -0.94
C GLY A 26 -16.08 -4.89 -0.08
N LEU A 27 -16.08 -3.70 0.54
CA LEU A 27 -17.21 -3.24 1.34
C LEU A 27 -18.39 -2.85 0.45
N SER A 28 -19.58 -3.37 0.74
CA SER A 28 -20.80 -3.20 -0.06
C SER A 28 -22.08 -3.20 0.79
N GLY A 29 -23.22 -2.87 0.19
CA GLY A 29 -24.54 -2.97 0.82
C GLY A 29 -24.70 -2.13 2.08
N GLU A 30 -25.31 -2.70 3.12
CA GLU A 30 -25.59 -2.00 4.39
C GLU A 30 -24.31 -1.63 5.17
N ASP A 31 -23.24 -2.43 5.07
CA ASP A 31 -21.96 -2.10 5.70
C ASP A 31 -21.31 -0.90 5.04
N LEU A 32 -21.37 -0.79 3.71
CA LEU A 32 -20.93 0.40 2.97
C LEU A 32 -21.71 1.64 3.38
N LYS A 33 -23.04 1.52 3.49
CA LYS A 33 -23.88 2.61 3.92
C LYS A 33 -23.52 3.11 5.32
N ALA A 34 -23.35 2.19 6.28
CA ALA A 34 -22.91 2.53 7.64
C ALA A 34 -21.53 3.22 7.64
N TYR A 35 -20.62 2.80 6.77
CA TYR A 35 -19.29 3.37 6.62
C TYR A 35 -19.33 4.83 6.11
N VAL A 36 -20.16 5.10 5.09
CA VAL A 36 -20.38 6.44 4.57
C VAL A 36 -21.10 7.33 5.59
N GLU A 37 -22.11 6.82 6.30
CA GLU A 37 -22.82 7.53 7.37
C GLU A 37 -21.88 7.89 8.54
N ALA A 38 -20.85 7.09 8.78
CA ALA A 38 -19.78 7.41 9.74
C ALA A 38 -18.92 8.60 9.30
N GLY A 39 -19.06 9.07 8.05
CA GLY A 39 -18.41 10.25 7.51
C GLY A 39 -17.14 9.98 6.73
N VAL A 40 -16.86 8.73 6.37
CA VAL A 40 -15.75 8.40 5.46
C VAL A 40 -16.16 8.77 4.03
N MET A 41 -15.30 9.53 3.34
CA MET A 41 -15.65 10.21 2.09
C MET A 41 -14.94 9.64 0.87
N THR A 42 -13.86 8.89 1.05
CA THR A 42 -13.04 8.38 -0.07
C THR A 42 -12.71 6.90 0.10
N ASP A 43 -12.34 6.24 -0.99
CA ASP A 43 -11.71 4.91 -0.98
C ASP A 43 -10.70 4.78 -2.12
N HIS A 44 -9.59 4.08 -1.87
CA HIS A 44 -8.52 3.81 -2.84
C HIS A 44 -8.28 2.30 -3.06
N GLU A 45 -9.10 1.45 -2.46
CA GLU A 45 -8.92 -0.01 -2.46
C GLU A 45 -9.81 -0.75 -3.47
N CYS A 46 -10.62 -0.03 -4.26
CA CYS A 46 -11.45 -0.67 -5.26
C CYS A 46 -10.64 -1.46 -6.27
N THR A 47 -11.04 -2.70 -6.51
CA THR A 47 -10.37 -3.63 -7.45
C THR A 47 -11.11 -3.79 -8.77
N SER A 48 -12.37 -3.35 -8.85
CA SER A 48 -13.21 -3.37 -10.06
C SER A 48 -13.99 -2.07 -10.24
N PHE A 49 -14.48 -1.84 -11.46
CA PHE A 49 -15.32 -0.69 -11.74
C PHE A 49 -16.68 -0.80 -11.05
N GLU A 50 -17.26 -1.98 -10.96
CA GLU A 50 -18.54 -2.25 -10.30
C GLU A 50 -18.51 -1.89 -8.83
N GLU A 51 -17.46 -2.31 -8.12
CA GLU A 51 -17.22 -1.93 -6.72
C GLU A 51 -17.06 -0.41 -6.57
N ALA A 52 -16.23 0.19 -7.41
CA ALA A 52 -15.98 1.64 -7.41
C ALA A 52 -17.26 2.44 -7.70
N LYS A 53 -18.11 1.97 -8.62
CA LYS A 53 -19.38 2.57 -8.97
C LYS A 53 -20.39 2.49 -7.82
N GLU A 54 -20.50 1.34 -7.12
CA GLU A 54 -21.37 1.20 -5.96
C GLU A 54 -21.00 2.21 -4.86
N LYS A 55 -19.72 2.33 -4.54
CA LYS A 55 -19.21 3.30 -3.56
C LYS A 55 -19.45 4.75 -4.00
N CYS A 56 -19.26 5.03 -5.29
CA CYS A 56 -19.54 6.35 -5.87
C CYS A 56 -21.03 6.71 -5.74
N LEU A 57 -21.94 5.78 -6.02
CA LEU A 57 -23.39 5.96 -5.85
C LEU A 57 -23.78 6.14 -4.38
N ALA A 58 -23.03 5.55 -3.44
CA ALA A 58 -23.21 5.78 -2.02
C ALA A 58 -22.67 7.16 -1.55
N GLY A 59 -22.03 7.95 -2.43
CA GLY A 59 -21.55 9.30 -2.13
C GLY A 59 -20.04 9.42 -1.92
N MET A 60 -19.27 8.34 -2.05
CA MET A 60 -17.83 8.38 -1.92
C MET A 60 -17.12 8.92 -3.16
N LYS A 61 -15.89 9.40 -2.99
CA LYS A 61 -14.95 9.70 -4.05
C LYS A 61 -13.93 8.56 -4.15
N ILE A 62 -13.56 8.21 -5.37
CA ILE A 62 -12.71 7.05 -5.63
C ILE A 62 -11.35 7.48 -6.15
N LEU A 63 -10.31 6.99 -5.49
CA LEU A 63 -8.93 7.14 -5.95
C LEU A 63 -8.53 5.85 -6.69
N VAL A 64 -8.34 5.96 -8.00
CA VAL A 64 -7.89 4.83 -8.83
C VAL A 64 -6.39 4.65 -8.60
N ARG A 65 -6.05 3.58 -7.90
CA ARG A 65 -4.67 3.29 -7.49
C ARG A 65 -3.88 2.62 -8.60
N GLU A 66 -2.62 3.05 -8.75
CA GLU A 66 -1.63 2.42 -9.63
C GLU A 66 -0.26 2.44 -8.95
N GLY A 67 -0.09 1.56 -7.96
CA GLY A 67 1.14 1.37 -7.21
C GLY A 67 2.11 0.40 -7.87
N SER A 68 3.06 -0.13 -7.12
CA SER A 68 3.94 -1.20 -7.57
C SER A 68 3.30 -2.58 -7.44
N ALA A 69 2.63 -2.85 -6.33
CA ALA A 69 1.95 -4.11 -6.06
C ALA A 69 0.47 -4.09 -6.46
N ALA A 70 -0.27 -3.04 -6.12
CA ALA A 70 -1.69 -2.93 -6.42
C ALA A 70 -1.93 -2.00 -7.62
N ARG A 71 -2.43 -2.56 -8.73
CA ARG A 71 -2.60 -1.88 -10.03
C ARG A 71 -4.04 -2.02 -10.50
N ASN A 72 -4.82 -0.96 -10.33
CA ASN A 72 -6.27 -1.02 -10.55
C ASN A 72 -6.75 -0.19 -11.76
N VAL A 73 -5.87 0.53 -12.44
CA VAL A 73 -6.21 1.32 -13.63
C VAL A 73 -6.81 0.46 -14.72
N ASP A 74 -6.23 -0.73 -15.00
CA ASP A 74 -6.73 -1.65 -16.03
C ASP A 74 -8.14 -2.17 -15.72
N ASN A 75 -8.50 -2.29 -14.45
CA ASN A 75 -9.78 -2.86 -14.04
C ASN A 75 -10.90 -1.81 -13.92
N ILE A 76 -10.54 -0.53 -13.66
CA ILE A 76 -11.52 0.53 -13.38
C ILE A 76 -11.73 1.43 -14.59
N VAL A 77 -10.66 1.86 -15.24
CA VAL A 77 -10.73 2.86 -16.32
C VAL A 77 -11.60 2.42 -17.51
N PRO A 78 -11.58 1.15 -17.99
CA PRO A 78 -12.47 0.74 -19.07
C PRO A 78 -13.96 0.90 -18.76
N GLY A 79 -14.35 0.80 -17.49
CA GLY A 79 -15.70 1.11 -17.03
C GLY A 79 -15.99 2.60 -17.09
N LEU A 80 -15.08 3.44 -16.65
CA LEU A 80 -15.20 4.91 -16.73
C LEU A 80 -15.25 5.42 -18.19
N VAL A 81 -14.62 4.74 -19.13
CA VAL A 81 -14.71 5.08 -20.56
C VAL A 81 -16.12 4.84 -21.09
N LYS A 82 -16.80 3.80 -20.61
CA LYS A 82 -18.18 3.44 -20.99
C LYS A 82 -19.22 4.31 -20.28
N GLU A 83 -18.96 4.72 -19.04
CA GLU A 83 -19.86 5.50 -18.19
C GLU A 83 -19.16 6.80 -17.71
N PRO A 84 -18.90 7.76 -18.63
CA PRO A 84 -18.08 8.94 -18.35
C PRO A 84 -18.72 9.93 -17.35
N GLU A 85 -20.01 9.82 -17.06
CA GLU A 85 -20.71 10.62 -16.06
C GLU A 85 -20.14 10.46 -14.66
N PHE A 86 -19.48 9.33 -14.35
CA PHE A 86 -18.85 9.08 -13.05
C PHE A 86 -17.48 9.75 -12.91
N ILE A 87 -16.79 10.15 -13.99
CA ILE A 87 -15.42 10.68 -13.98
C ILE A 87 -15.22 11.80 -12.95
N ALA A 88 -16.22 12.66 -12.74
CA ALA A 88 -16.16 13.77 -11.78
C ALA A 88 -16.02 13.30 -10.30
N HIS A 89 -16.23 12.03 -10.03
CA HIS A 89 -16.10 11.40 -8.71
C HIS A 89 -14.81 10.61 -8.54
N PHE A 90 -14.01 10.52 -9.60
CA PHE A 90 -12.80 9.71 -9.62
C PHE A 90 -11.56 10.62 -9.71
N MET A 91 -10.50 10.17 -9.07
CA MET A 91 -9.16 10.76 -9.14
C MET A 91 -8.12 9.65 -9.12
N PHE A 92 -6.84 9.99 -9.33
CA PHE A 92 -5.76 9.01 -9.29
C PHE A 92 -4.99 9.09 -7.97
N CYS A 93 -4.44 7.94 -7.55
CA CYS A 93 -3.38 7.86 -6.58
C CYS A 93 -2.36 6.78 -6.99
N THR A 94 -1.24 6.72 -6.31
CA THR A 94 -0.22 5.69 -6.51
C THR A 94 -0.12 4.74 -5.34
N ASP A 95 -0.47 5.22 -4.14
CA ASP A 95 -0.30 4.48 -2.90
C ASP A 95 1.17 3.97 -2.74
N ASP A 96 1.40 2.67 -2.71
CA ASP A 96 2.68 2.00 -2.47
C ASP A 96 3.62 1.97 -3.69
N LYS A 97 3.75 3.05 -4.46
CA LYS A 97 4.63 3.06 -5.63
C LYS A 97 6.09 3.25 -5.23
N HIS A 98 6.92 2.23 -5.50
CA HIS A 98 8.33 2.20 -5.17
C HIS A 98 9.17 3.11 -6.08
N LEU A 99 10.34 3.53 -5.59
CA LEU A 99 11.21 4.49 -6.31
C LEU A 99 11.68 3.96 -7.66
N ASP A 100 12.04 2.69 -7.75
CA ASP A 100 12.43 2.03 -9.00
C ASP A 100 11.28 2.00 -10.02
N THR A 101 10.06 1.78 -9.54
CA THR A 101 8.86 1.82 -10.39
C THR A 101 8.58 3.26 -10.86
N ILE A 102 8.76 4.26 -9.98
CA ILE A 102 8.62 5.68 -10.37
C ILE A 102 9.67 6.06 -11.41
N GLU A 103 10.91 5.60 -11.27
CA GLU A 103 11.99 5.88 -12.22
C GLU A 103 11.72 5.27 -13.60
N ASN A 104 11.21 4.04 -13.64
CA ASN A 104 10.98 3.31 -14.90
C ASN A 104 9.66 3.68 -15.59
N GLU A 105 8.60 3.98 -14.85
CA GLU A 105 7.26 4.20 -15.40
C GLU A 105 6.79 5.66 -15.28
N GLY A 106 7.22 6.35 -14.23
CA GLY A 106 6.68 7.64 -13.80
C GLY A 106 5.72 7.52 -12.61
N HIS A 107 5.29 8.64 -12.06
CA HIS A 107 4.35 8.73 -10.94
C HIS A 107 2.90 8.86 -11.45
N ILE A 108 2.16 9.91 -11.11
CA ILE A 108 0.78 10.15 -11.60
C ILE A 108 0.72 10.34 -13.12
N SER A 109 1.78 10.81 -13.76
CA SER A 109 1.88 10.88 -15.22
C SER A 109 1.67 9.52 -15.89
N TYR A 110 2.14 8.45 -15.27
CA TYR A 110 1.89 7.08 -15.75
C TYR A 110 0.42 6.71 -15.70
N ASN A 111 -0.30 7.05 -14.61
CA ASN A 111 -1.74 6.79 -14.49
C ASN A 111 -2.53 7.50 -15.60
N ILE A 112 -2.16 8.76 -15.91
CA ILE A 112 -2.77 9.54 -17.00
C ILE A 112 -2.50 8.84 -18.34
N LYS A 113 -1.23 8.56 -18.66
CA LYS A 113 -0.79 7.93 -19.91
C LYS A 113 -1.51 6.59 -20.12
N LYS A 114 -1.51 5.72 -19.12
CA LYS A 114 -2.15 4.41 -19.15
C LYS A 114 -3.65 4.52 -19.37
N SER A 115 -4.32 5.47 -18.72
CA SER A 115 -5.77 5.69 -18.90
C SER A 115 -6.11 6.16 -20.31
N ILE A 116 -5.27 7.01 -20.93
CA ILE A 116 -5.44 7.43 -22.33
C ILE A 116 -5.27 6.23 -23.26
N GLN A 117 -4.29 5.37 -23.04
CA GLN A 117 -4.09 4.14 -23.80
C GLN A 117 -5.27 3.18 -23.70
N LEU A 118 -6.01 3.17 -22.58
CA LEU A 118 -7.25 2.41 -22.39
C LEU A 118 -8.48 3.09 -22.99
N GLY A 119 -8.32 4.21 -23.70
CA GLY A 119 -9.38 4.89 -24.43
C GLY A 119 -10.05 6.06 -23.67
N MET A 120 -9.53 6.45 -22.51
CA MET A 120 -10.04 7.62 -21.81
C MET A 120 -9.69 8.90 -22.57
N ASN A 121 -10.63 9.87 -22.60
CA ASN A 121 -10.35 11.18 -23.13
C ASN A 121 -9.19 11.84 -22.37
N PRO A 122 -8.14 12.39 -23.03
CA PRO A 122 -6.97 12.95 -22.37
C PRO A 122 -7.28 14.04 -21.34
N ILE A 123 -8.24 14.92 -21.64
CA ILE A 123 -8.66 15.97 -20.71
C ILE A 123 -9.32 15.39 -19.46
N SER A 124 -10.09 14.32 -19.62
CA SER A 124 -10.69 13.62 -18.48
C SER A 124 -9.62 12.97 -17.59
N ALA A 125 -8.62 12.32 -18.18
CA ALA A 125 -7.50 11.74 -17.44
C ALA A 125 -6.69 12.82 -16.68
N VAL A 126 -6.41 13.95 -17.31
CA VAL A 126 -5.74 15.09 -16.66
C VAL A 126 -6.59 15.65 -15.52
N LYS A 127 -7.91 15.78 -15.71
CA LYS A 127 -8.83 16.24 -14.64
C LYS A 127 -8.81 15.31 -13.42
N MET A 128 -8.74 13.99 -13.61
CA MET A 128 -8.64 13.03 -12.51
C MET A 128 -7.34 13.20 -11.71
N ALA A 129 -6.26 13.64 -12.36
CA ALA A 129 -4.96 13.88 -11.72
C ALA A 129 -4.82 15.28 -11.10
N THR A 130 -5.72 16.22 -11.39
CA THR A 130 -5.58 17.63 -11.02
C THR A 130 -6.86 18.17 -10.37
N TYR A 131 -7.80 18.64 -11.17
CA TYR A 131 -9.01 19.31 -10.72
C TYR A 131 -9.87 18.48 -9.76
N ASN A 132 -10.08 17.19 -10.07
CA ASN A 132 -10.93 16.33 -9.24
C ASN A 132 -10.32 16.11 -7.85
N ALA A 133 -9.00 15.89 -7.79
CA ALA A 133 -8.27 15.75 -6.53
C ALA A 133 -8.31 17.07 -5.73
N ALA A 134 -7.97 18.19 -6.35
CA ALA A 134 -7.99 19.50 -5.70
C ALA A 134 -9.39 19.82 -5.16
N LYS A 135 -10.44 19.61 -5.95
CA LYS A 135 -11.83 19.84 -5.54
C LYS A 135 -12.25 18.93 -4.38
N THR A 136 -11.86 17.66 -4.42
CA THR A 136 -12.22 16.70 -3.36
C THR A 136 -11.60 17.07 -2.02
N TYR A 137 -10.33 17.47 -2.02
CA TYR A 137 -9.60 17.83 -0.81
C TYR A 137 -9.69 19.31 -0.42
N GLY A 138 -10.49 20.11 -1.12
CA GLY A 138 -10.67 21.54 -0.82
C GLY A 138 -9.41 22.39 -1.07
N LEU A 139 -8.55 21.96 -1.98
CA LEU A 139 -7.33 22.67 -2.36
C LEU A 139 -7.70 23.77 -3.38
N ASN A 140 -8.19 24.90 -2.88
CA ASN A 140 -8.82 25.92 -3.71
C ASN A 140 -7.85 26.70 -4.60
N ASP A 141 -6.56 26.70 -4.30
CA ASP A 141 -5.57 27.53 -4.98
C ASP A 141 -4.84 26.82 -6.12
N ILE A 142 -5.09 25.49 -6.31
CA ILE A 142 -4.41 24.65 -7.30
C ILE A 142 -5.40 23.77 -8.09
N GLY A 143 -4.91 23.04 -9.07
CA GLY A 143 -5.68 22.05 -9.85
C GLY A 143 -6.33 22.59 -11.11
N VAL A 144 -6.32 23.89 -11.35
CA VAL A 144 -6.81 24.53 -12.56
C VAL A 144 -5.89 25.71 -12.97
N LEU A 145 -5.89 26.04 -14.25
CA LEU A 145 -5.27 27.26 -14.77
C LEU A 145 -6.35 28.35 -14.83
N GLU A 146 -6.37 29.20 -13.82
CA GLU A 146 -7.36 30.25 -13.64
C GLU A 146 -6.71 31.47 -12.96
N GLU A 147 -7.17 32.68 -13.27
CA GLU A 147 -6.67 33.89 -12.62
C GLU A 147 -6.89 33.83 -11.10
N GLY A 148 -5.85 34.20 -10.35
CA GLY A 148 -5.85 34.16 -8.87
C GLY A 148 -5.47 32.83 -8.26
N LYS A 149 -5.18 31.79 -9.06
CA LYS A 149 -4.65 30.51 -8.59
C LYS A 149 -3.12 30.46 -8.61
N ASP A 150 -2.54 29.51 -7.88
CA ASP A 150 -1.10 29.24 -7.95
C ASP A 150 -0.70 28.82 -9.37
N ALA A 151 0.40 29.38 -9.86
CA ALA A 151 0.96 29.03 -11.15
C ALA A 151 1.74 27.69 -11.08
N ASP A 152 1.03 26.61 -10.74
CA ASP A 152 1.51 25.24 -10.76
C ASP A 152 1.18 24.65 -12.13
N ILE A 153 2.14 24.66 -13.05
CA ILE A 153 1.92 24.39 -14.47
C ILE A 153 2.82 23.26 -14.92
N VAL A 154 2.25 22.28 -15.59
CA VAL A 154 2.98 21.23 -16.29
C VAL A 154 2.81 21.43 -17.80
N ILE A 155 3.91 21.55 -18.53
CA ILE A 155 3.92 21.61 -19.99
C ILE A 155 4.27 20.21 -20.49
N LEU A 156 3.45 19.67 -21.36
CA LEU A 156 3.63 18.36 -21.99
C LEU A 156 4.04 18.53 -23.45
N ASP A 157 4.86 17.63 -23.97
CA ASP A 157 5.19 17.58 -25.40
C ASP A 157 3.99 17.16 -26.24
N SER A 158 3.18 16.21 -25.73
CA SER A 158 1.87 15.87 -26.29
C SER A 158 0.90 15.36 -25.20
N LEU A 159 -0.40 15.44 -25.46
CA LEU A 159 -1.41 14.88 -24.59
C LEU A 159 -1.46 13.36 -24.66
N GLU A 160 -1.05 12.75 -25.76
CA GLU A 160 -1.08 11.32 -25.97
C GLU A 160 0.09 10.62 -25.28
N SER A 161 1.30 11.18 -25.36
CA SER A 161 2.49 10.60 -24.74
C SER A 161 2.62 10.94 -23.26
N VAL A 162 2.03 12.07 -22.84
CA VAL A 162 2.13 12.59 -21.45
C VAL A 162 3.60 12.79 -21.04
N GLU A 163 4.46 13.08 -22.02
CA GLU A 163 5.86 13.42 -21.76
C GLU A 163 5.98 14.82 -21.22
N VAL A 164 6.61 14.96 -20.06
CA VAL A 164 6.74 16.24 -19.37
C VAL A 164 7.91 17.03 -19.98
N HIS A 165 7.59 18.13 -20.62
CA HIS A 165 8.58 19.08 -21.15
C HIS A 165 9.17 19.95 -20.04
N SER A 166 8.30 20.55 -19.22
CA SER A 166 8.72 21.39 -18.10
C SER A 166 7.66 21.50 -17.03
N VAL A 167 8.08 21.77 -15.81
CA VAL A 167 7.23 21.96 -14.64
C VAL A 167 7.51 23.32 -14.01
N TYR A 168 6.47 24.02 -13.66
CA TYR A 168 6.53 25.27 -12.89
C TYR A 168 5.78 25.07 -11.57
N LYS A 169 6.39 25.46 -10.48
CA LYS A 169 5.80 25.52 -9.15
C LYS A 169 5.73 26.96 -8.69
N GLN A 170 4.53 27.49 -8.49
CA GLN A 170 4.30 28.91 -8.16
C GLN A 170 5.01 29.86 -9.12
N GLY A 171 4.92 29.58 -10.41
CA GLY A 171 5.53 30.37 -11.49
C GLY A 171 7.06 30.19 -11.65
N ARG A 172 7.72 29.38 -10.83
CA ARG A 172 9.18 29.12 -10.90
C ARG A 172 9.43 27.76 -11.56
N ILE A 173 10.34 27.74 -12.53
CA ILE A 173 10.73 26.48 -13.19
C ILE A 173 11.34 25.50 -12.17
N VAL A 174 10.90 24.25 -12.24
CA VAL A 174 11.45 23.15 -11.43
C VAL A 174 12.63 22.56 -12.19
N ASN A 175 13.82 22.77 -11.66
CA ASN A 175 15.09 22.23 -12.15
C ASN A 175 15.93 21.74 -10.97
N THR A 176 17.15 21.31 -11.19
CA THR A 176 18.04 20.84 -10.13
C THR A 176 18.29 21.88 -9.03
N GLU A 177 18.32 23.17 -9.37
CA GLU A 177 18.51 24.26 -8.40
C GLU A 177 17.28 24.47 -7.50
N PHE A 178 16.09 24.06 -7.97
CA PHE A 178 14.85 24.15 -7.17
C PHE A 178 14.93 23.30 -5.89
N PHE A 179 15.70 22.22 -5.91
CA PHE A 179 15.83 21.25 -4.81
C PHE A 179 17.05 21.50 -3.90
N THR A 180 17.80 22.59 -4.10
CA THR A 180 19.03 22.90 -3.33
C THR A 180 18.79 23.40 -1.91
N LYS A 181 17.63 23.18 -1.33
CA LYS A 181 17.42 23.43 0.10
C LYS A 181 18.25 22.46 0.93
N GLU A 182 19.03 22.96 1.87
CA GLU A 182 19.71 22.13 2.87
C GLU A 182 18.72 21.15 3.50
N ALA A 183 19.08 19.87 3.49
CA ALA A 183 18.30 18.86 4.16
C ALA A 183 18.18 19.23 5.65
N LYS A 184 16.96 19.26 6.18
CA LYS A 184 16.78 19.45 7.61
C LYS A 184 17.43 18.27 8.34
N PRO A 185 18.12 18.51 9.48
CA PRO A 185 18.68 17.41 10.25
C PRO A 185 17.58 16.44 10.65
N VAL A 186 17.86 15.15 10.46
CA VAL A 186 16.94 14.08 10.87
C VAL A 186 16.86 14.07 12.40
N ASN A 187 15.66 13.96 12.94
CA ASN A 187 15.49 13.80 14.38
C ASN A 187 16.02 12.40 14.78
N GLU A 188 17.07 12.37 15.59
CA GLU A 188 17.73 11.14 16.04
C GLU A 188 16.75 10.15 16.71
N SER A 189 15.70 10.64 17.38
CA SER A 189 14.68 9.77 17.97
C SER A 189 13.89 8.93 16.94
N MET A 190 13.96 9.28 15.66
CA MET A 190 13.34 8.54 14.56
C MET A 190 14.27 7.50 13.93
N LEU A 191 15.54 7.44 14.30
CA LEU A 191 16.54 6.55 13.68
C LEU A 191 16.62 5.17 14.35
N HIS A 192 16.08 5.02 15.56
CA HIS A 192 16.14 3.77 16.33
C HIS A 192 14.73 3.31 16.70
N THR A 193 13.99 2.87 15.68
CA THR A 193 12.57 2.50 15.82
C THR A 193 12.31 1.00 15.76
N VAL A 194 13.35 0.18 15.56
CA VAL A 194 13.25 -1.27 15.63
C VAL A 194 13.72 -1.72 17.00
N VAL A 195 12.79 -2.10 17.84
CA VAL A 195 13.06 -2.55 19.22
C VAL A 195 12.51 -3.94 19.41
N LEU A 196 13.39 -4.92 19.37
CA LEU A 196 13.04 -6.34 19.56
C LEU A 196 13.37 -6.79 20.98
N LYS A 197 12.61 -7.72 21.50
CA LYS A 197 12.85 -8.27 22.84
C LYS A 197 12.55 -9.76 22.89
N ASN A 198 13.50 -10.49 23.47
CA ASN A 198 13.33 -11.93 23.73
C ASN A 198 12.94 -12.73 22.47
N ILE A 199 13.64 -12.51 21.35
CA ILE A 199 13.45 -13.28 20.12
C ILE A 199 14.03 -14.67 20.34
N SER A 200 13.19 -15.69 20.17
CA SER A 200 13.60 -17.08 20.29
C SER A 200 12.76 -17.99 19.39
N LYS A 201 13.31 -19.16 19.06
CA LYS A 201 12.60 -20.17 18.26
C LYS A 201 11.31 -20.64 18.92
N ASP A 202 11.25 -20.70 20.24
CA ASP A 202 10.07 -21.17 20.98
C ASP A 202 8.83 -20.32 20.68
N LYS A 203 9.04 -19.04 20.36
CA LYS A 203 7.93 -18.12 20.06
C LYS A 203 7.32 -18.27 18.67
N ILE A 204 8.02 -18.95 17.79
CA ILE A 204 7.59 -19.21 16.41
C ILE A 204 7.28 -20.67 16.14
N GLN A 205 7.16 -21.47 17.20
CA GLN A 205 6.70 -22.84 17.07
C GLN A 205 5.20 -22.87 16.76
N VAL A 206 4.80 -23.68 15.78
CA VAL A 206 3.43 -23.87 15.36
C VAL A 206 3.05 -25.33 15.63
N LYS A 207 2.05 -25.57 16.47
CA LYS A 207 1.50 -26.92 16.66
C LYS A 207 0.78 -27.36 15.38
N ALA A 208 1.00 -28.60 14.98
CA ALA A 208 0.47 -29.15 13.74
C ALA A 208 -0.16 -30.54 14.00
N GLU A 209 -1.34 -30.51 14.63
CA GLU A 209 -2.16 -31.70 14.88
C GLU A 209 -3.44 -31.62 14.05
N GLY A 210 -3.58 -32.50 13.06
CA GLY A 210 -4.69 -32.49 12.11
C GLY A 210 -4.65 -31.26 11.18
N LYS A 211 -5.84 -30.76 10.81
CA LYS A 211 -5.94 -29.55 9.95
C LYS A 211 -5.75 -28.30 10.78
N ILE A 212 -4.84 -27.47 10.36
CA ILE A 212 -4.55 -26.18 10.98
C ILE A 212 -4.74 -25.02 10.01
N PRO A 213 -4.89 -23.77 10.50
CA PRO A 213 -4.93 -22.58 9.65
C PRO A 213 -3.64 -22.41 8.84
N VAL A 214 -3.78 -22.18 7.53
CA VAL A 214 -2.69 -21.94 6.59
C VAL A 214 -3.00 -20.69 5.76
N ILE A 215 -2.01 -19.84 5.57
CA ILE A 215 -2.09 -18.68 4.69
C ILE A 215 -1.82 -19.16 3.26
N GLY A 216 -2.80 -19.04 2.36
CA GLY A 216 -2.64 -19.39 0.94
C GLY A 216 -2.28 -18.16 0.11
N MET A 217 -1.15 -18.18 -0.58
CA MET A 217 -0.78 -17.14 -1.54
C MET A 217 -1.65 -17.19 -2.79
N ILE A 218 -1.99 -16.02 -3.32
CA ILE A 218 -2.64 -15.87 -4.63
C ILE A 218 -1.65 -15.13 -5.53
N PRO A 219 -1.09 -15.78 -6.56
CA PRO A 219 -0.13 -15.13 -7.44
C PRO A 219 -0.68 -13.84 -8.06
N GLY A 220 0.12 -12.76 -8.03
CA GLY A 220 -0.26 -11.45 -8.57
C GLY A 220 -1.32 -10.68 -7.78
N GLN A 221 -1.66 -11.11 -6.57
CA GLN A 221 -2.61 -10.44 -5.69
C GLN A 221 -1.97 -10.09 -4.36
N ILE A 222 -2.42 -8.99 -3.72
CA ILE A 222 -2.02 -8.63 -2.36
C ILE A 222 -2.86 -9.32 -1.28
N VAL A 223 -4.02 -9.85 -1.66
CA VAL A 223 -4.89 -10.63 -0.77
C VAL A 223 -4.44 -12.08 -0.69
N THR A 224 -4.71 -12.72 0.44
CA THR A 224 -4.40 -14.13 0.69
C THR A 224 -5.69 -14.93 0.92
N LYS A 225 -5.58 -16.25 0.86
CA LYS A 225 -6.67 -17.17 1.22
C LYS A 225 -6.46 -17.72 2.62
N PHE A 226 -7.55 -17.85 3.37
CA PHE A 226 -7.57 -18.66 4.57
C PHE A 226 -7.82 -20.11 4.20
N LEU A 227 -6.89 -20.99 4.51
CA LEU A 227 -6.98 -22.43 4.26
C LEU A 227 -7.00 -23.20 5.57
N GLN A 228 -7.53 -24.44 5.55
CA GLN A 228 -7.51 -25.39 6.65
C GLN A 228 -6.93 -26.70 6.09
N GLU A 229 -5.66 -26.96 6.36
CA GLU A 229 -4.93 -28.08 5.75
C GLU A 229 -4.12 -28.85 6.79
N GLU A 230 -3.87 -30.13 6.53
CA GLU A 230 -2.82 -30.88 7.20
C GLU A 230 -1.49 -30.45 6.60
N VAL A 231 -0.52 -30.09 7.44
CA VAL A 231 0.80 -29.61 7.03
C VAL A 231 1.91 -30.58 7.48
N PRO A 232 3.07 -30.57 6.83
CA PRO A 232 4.21 -31.35 7.29
C PRO A 232 4.54 -31.05 8.75
N SER A 233 4.76 -32.11 9.54
CA SER A 233 5.05 -31.97 10.97
C SER A 233 6.05 -32.99 11.46
N LYS A 234 6.82 -32.59 12.46
CA LYS A 234 7.72 -33.45 13.21
C LYS A 234 7.53 -33.19 14.69
N ASP A 235 7.34 -34.25 15.47
CA ASP A 235 7.12 -34.19 16.91
C ASP A 235 5.93 -33.25 17.30
N GLY A 236 4.86 -33.25 16.46
CA GLY A 236 3.68 -32.42 16.66
C GLY A 236 3.84 -30.93 16.31
N LEU A 237 4.98 -30.55 15.76
CA LEU A 237 5.28 -29.18 15.34
C LEU A 237 5.39 -29.08 13.82
N PHE A 238 4.88 -27.99 13.25
CA PHE A 238 4.99 -27.69 11.82
C PHE A 238 6.46 -27.61 11.41
N THR A 239 6.78 -28.31 10.34
CA THR A 239 8.10 -28.31 9.70
C THR A 239 7.93 -27.85 8.25
N PRO A 240 8.55 -26.73 7.83
CA PRO A 240 8.49 -26.27 6.44
C PRO A 240 9.05 -27.30 5.45
N ASP A 241 8.52 -27.26 4.21
CA ASP A 241 8.99 -28.05 3.09
C ASP A 241 8.94 -27.23 1.77
N SER A 242 8.99 -27.89 0.63
CA SER A 242 8.95 -27.22 -0.68
C SER A 242 7.61 -26.53 -0.99
N GLU A 243 6.50 -26.93 -0.33
CA GLU A 243 5.16 -26.37 -0.55
C GLU A 243 4.80 -25.34 0.52
N TYR A 244 5.26 -25.53 1.74
CA TYR A 244 4.95 -24.70 2.91
C TYR A 244 6.20 -24.07 3.50
N SER A 245 6.25 -22.75 3.53
CA SER A 245 7.21 -21.97 4.32
C SER A 245 6.59 -21.58 5.67
N LYS A 246 7.43 -21.15 6.62
CA LYS A 246 6.95 -20.56 7.88
C LYS A 246 6.94 -19.05 7.73
N LEU A 247 5.81 -18.41 7.95
CA LEU A 247 5.66 -16.95 8.05
C LEU A 247 5.59 -16.55 9.52
N CYS A 248 6.41 -15.57 9.89
CA CYS A 248 6.50 -15.05 11.25
C CYS A 248 6.28 -13.53 11.27
N VAL A 249 5.66 -13.04 12.33
CA VAL A 249 5.51 -11.61 12.60
C VAL A 249 6.06 -11.31 13.98
N PHE A 250 6.90 -10.28 14.09
CA PHE A 250 7.51 -9.86 15.36
C PHE A 250 7.16 -8.40 15.63
N GLU A 251 6.62 -8.13 16.81
CA GLU A 251 6.36 -6.76 17.24
C GLU A 251 7.68 -6.01 17.47
N ARG A 252 7.83 -4.81 16.89
CA ARG A 252 9.05 -4.02 16.94
C ARG A 252 8.92 -2.60 17.49
N HIS A 253 7.70 -2.13 17.75
CA HIS A 253 7.45 -0.72 18.10
C HIS A 253 7.59 -0.44 19.60
N ARG A 254 7.26 -1.41 20.44
CA ARG A 254 7.20 -1.28 21.90
C ARG A 254 8.12 -2.24 22.65
N GLY A 255 8.80 -3.12 21.94
CA GLY A 255 9.66 -4.14 22.53
C GLY A 255 8.88 -5.08 23.47
N THR A 256 7.66 -5.46 23.13
CA THR A 256 6.85 -6.37 23.94
C THR A 256 7.38 -7.80 23.90
N GLY A 257 8.12 -8.14 22.84
CA GLY A 257 8.58 -9.48 22.55
C GLY A 257 7.46 -10.40 22.04
N ASN A 258 6.33 -9.85 21.61
CA ASN A 258 5.27 -10.63 20.98
C ASN A 258 5.71 -11.10 19.60
N ALA A 259 5.41 -12.36 19.29
CA ALA A 259 5.61 -12.95 17.98
C ALA A 259 4.46 -13.90 17.68
N ALA A 260 4.19 -14.10 16.40
CA ALA A 260 3.24 -15.07 15.89
C ALA A 260 3.83 -15.77 14.68
N ALA A 261 3.44 -17.03 14.44
CA ALA A 261 3.83 -17.77 13.26
C ALA A 261 2.69 -18.60 12.69
N ALA A 262 2.72 -18.83 11.38
CA ALA A 262 1.78 -19.68 10.67
C ALA A 262 2.45 -20.32 9.45
N PRO A 263 1.96 -21.47 8.96
CA PRO A 263 2.35 -21.97 7.66
C PRO A 263 1.82 -21.05 6.56
N ILE A 264 2.65 -20.80 5.53
CA ILE A 264 2.27 -20.11 4.30
C ILE A 264 2.53 -21.02 3.11
N LYS A 265 1.49 -21.22 2.28
CA LYS A 265 1.52 -22.07 1.10
C LYS A 265 1.76 -21.25 -0.15
N GLY A 266 2.69 -21.71 -0.98
CA GLY A 266 2.98 -21.09 -2.29
C GLY A 266 3.97 -19.93 -2.23
N TYR A 267 4.68 -19.71 -1.12
CA TYR A 267 5.73 -18.68 -1.03
C TYR A 267 7.08 -19.14 -1.58
N GLY A 268 7.41 -20.44 -1.43
CA GLY A 268 8.51 -21.09 -2.15
C GLY A 268 9.93 -20.72 -1.72
N ILE A 269 10.15 -20.30 -0.47
CA ILE A 269 11.50 -20.10 0.07
C ILE A 269 12.14 -21.46 0.37
N THR A 270 13.36 -21.63 -0.12
CA THR A 270 14.19 -22.82 0.13
C THR A 270 15.61 -22.39 0.53
N ASN A 271 16.21 -23.14 1.47
CA ASN A 271 17.57 -22.94 1.97
C ASN A 271 17.81 -21.57 2.62
N GLY A 272 16.83 -21.04 3.35
CA GLY A 272 17.04 -19.78 4.04
C GLY A 272 15.77 -19.05 4.47
N ALA A 273 15.94 -17.75 4.72
CA ALA A 273 14.88 -16.85 5.13
C ALA A 273 15.05 -15.43 4.58
N ILE A 274 13.94 -14.74 4.46
CA ILE A 274 13.86 -13.30 4.21
C ILE A 274 13.12 -12.64 5.37
N ALA A 275 13.58 -11.46 5.79
CA ALA A 275 12.85 -10.60 6.73
C ALA A 275 12.75 -9.18 6.21
N THR A 276 11.72 -8.47 6.63
CA THR A 276 11.53 -7.06 6.31
C THR A 276 10.78 -6.32 7.42
N SER A 277 11.11 -5.03 7.59
CA SER A 277 10.34 -4.07 8.40
C SER A 277 9.32 -3.28 7.55
N VAL A 278 9.32 -3.48 6.23
CA VAL A 278 8.35 -2.87 5.30
C VAL A 278 7.16 -3.81 5.16
N ALA A 279 6.20 -3.67 6.07
CA ALA A 279 5.07 -4.59 6.20
C ALA A 279 3.78 -3.83 6.51
N HIS A 280 3.10 -3.39 5.44
CA HIS A 280 1.86 -2.62 5.55
C HIS A 280 0.75 -3.45 6.23
N ASP A 281 -0.06 -2.89 7.15
CA ASP A 281 -0.02 -1.46 7.58
C ASP A 281 0.74 -1.31 8.91
N SER A 282 0.89 -2.42 9.65
CA SER A 282 1.45 -2.40 11.01
C SER A 282 2.96 -2.10 11.04
N HIS A 283 3.66 -2.38 9.95
CA HIS A 283 5.12 -2.29 9.87
C HIS A 283 5.86 -3.02 10.99
N ASN A 284 5.28 -4.12 11.49
CA ASN A 284 5.99 -5.10 12.29
C ASN A 284 7.03 -5.81 11.41
N ILE A 285 8.00 -6.49 12.01
CA ILE A 285 8.90 -7.31 11.21
C ILE A 285 8.15 -8.56 10.76
N ILE A 286 8.11 -8.76 9.45
CA ILE A 286 7.65 -10.01 8.82
C ILE A 286 8.88 -10.78 8.35
N ALA A 287 8.91 -12.07 8.66
CA ALA A 287 9.93 -12.97 8.18
C ALA A 287 9.31 -14.25 7.63
N ALA A 288 9.87 -14.76 6.53
CA ALA A 288 9.47 -16.05 5.98
C ALA A 288 10.70 -16.90 5.69
N GLY A 289 10.60 -18.22 5.89
CA GLY A 289 11.72 -19.12 5.66
C GLY A 289 11.33 -20.59 5.77
N ASP A 290 12.32 -21.45 5.47
CA ASP A 290 12.20 -22.89 5.58
C ASP A 290 12.84 -23.46 6.85
N ASN A 291 13.49 -22.63 7.65
CA ASN A 291 14.08 -23.04 8.93
C ASN A 291 14.10 -21.90 9.95
N ASP A 292 14.00 -22.25 11.23
CA ASP A 292 13.89 -21.29 12.34
C ASP A 292 15.18 -20.52 12.60
N GLU A 293 16.35 -21.13 12.33
CA GLU A 293 17.67 -20.54 12.50
C GLU A 293 17.82 -19.30 11.62
N ASP A 294 17.56 -19.45 10.34
CA ASP A 294 17.71 -18.38 9.35
C ASP A 294 16.62 -17.31 9.53
N ILE A 295 15.39 -17.69 9.91
CA ILE A 295 14.33 -16.74 10.25
C ILE A 295 14.78 -15.83 11.40
N ILE A 296 15.26 -16.40 12.52
CA ILE A 296 15.70 -15.62 13.68
C ILE A 296 16.91 -14.75 13.30
N LYS A 297 17.86 -15.27 12.53
CA LYS A 297 19.02 -14.51 12.09
C LYS A 297 18.63 -13.34 11.19
N ALA A 298 17.70 -13.53 10.26
CA ALA A 298 17.20 -12.46 9.40
C ALA A 298 16.52 -11.35 10.22
N VAL A 299 15.69 -11.71 11.21
CA VAL A 299 15.03 -10.76 12.11
C VAL A 299 16.03 -9.98 12.97
N GLN A 300 17.06 -10.64 13.50
CA GLN A 300 18.16 -9.98 14.23
C GLN A 300 18.93 -9.00 13.34
N THR A 301 19.17 -9.38 12.08
CA THR A 301 19.82 -8.49 11.11
C THR A 301 18.99 -7.22 10.88
N ILE A 302 17.65 -7.33 10.77
CA ILE A 302 16.78 -6.15 10.66
C ILE A 302 16.90 -5.23 11.89
N GLU A 303 17.05 -5.79 13.10
CA GLU A 303 17.28 -4.97 14.30
C GLU A 303 18.66 -4.28 14.25
N GLU A 304 19.70 -4.99 13.86
CA GLU A 304 21.08 -4.47 13.76
C GLU A 304 21.15 -3.27 12.78
N ILE A 305 20.48 -3.37 11.61
CA ILE A 305 20.46 -2.31 10.59
C ILE A 305 19.32 -1.28 10.78
N GLN A 306 18.47 -1.47 11.80
CA GLN A 306 17.33 -0.60 12.13
C GLN A 306 16.27 -0.49 11.03
N GLY A 307 16.05 -1.57 10.28
CA GLY A 307 14.99 -1.66 9.28
C GLY A 307 15.50 -1.96 7.87
N GLY A 308 14.61 -2.30 6.97
CA GLY A 308 14.92 -2.66 5.59
C GLY A 308 14.58 -4.12 5.28
N TYR A 309 15.42 -4.77 4.48
CA TYR A 309 15.31 -6.18 4.09
C TYR A 309 16.56 -6.93 4.53
N ALA A 310 16.41 -8.18 4.88
CA ALA A 310 17.52 -9.08 5.19
C ALA A 310 17.27 -10.45 4.54
N LEU A 311 18.27 -10.96 3.83
CA LEU A 311 18.28 -12.30 3.27
C LEU A 311 19.34 -13.13 4.00
N VAL A 312 18.95 -14.32 4.45
CA VAL A 312 19.84 -15.23 5.17
C VAL A 312 19.75 -16.62 4.54
N SER A 313 20.88 -17.27 4.37
CA SER A 313 20.96 -18.68 3.96
C SER A 313 22.09 -19.38 4.71
N GLU A 314 21.82 -20.56 5.25
CA GLU A 314 22.80 -21.36 6.02
C GLU A 314 23.50 -20.55 7.13
N GLY A 315 22.76 -19.70 7.83
CA GLY A 315 23.26 -18.82 8.90
C GLY A 315 24.07 -17.61 8.42
N LYS A 316 24.22 -17.40 7.12
CA LYS A 316 24.97 -16.28 6.54
C LYS A 316 24.02 -15.21 6.02
N VAL A 317 24.26 -13.95 6.37
CA VAL A 317 23.57 -12.81 5.77
C VAL A 317 24.11 -12.60 4.36
N LEU A 318 23.20 -12.60 3.37
CA LEU A 318 23.51 -12.43 1.96
C LEU A 318 23.22 -11.00 1.46
N GLY A 319 22.31 -10.31 2.12
CA GLY A 319 21.90 -8.94 1.79
C GLY A 319 20.85 -8.43 2.74
#